data_4639cbb422456db82614dfbfc3682970
#
_entry.id   4639cbb422456db82614dfbfc3682970
#
_cell.length_a   1.000
_cell.length_b   1.000
_cell.length_c   1.000
_cell.angle_alpha   90.00
_cell.angle_beta   90.00
_cell.angle_gamma   90.00
#
_symmetry.space_group_name_H-M   'P 1'
#
loop_
_entity.id
_entity.type
_entity.pdbx_description
1 polymer ?
#
loop_
_entity_poly.entity_id
_entity_poly.type
_entity_poly.pdbx_seq_one_letter_code
_entity_poly.pdbx_strand_id
1 'polypeptide(L)'
;RAQRSGQRARALIQQMLTFSRGQRGEPRPLQLAPLIKETVKLLGATLPSSIEFATRLENDAPQAQLDPVQVEQVLMNLCINARDAMQGNGRIEVRLAATAHESQICASCRQAVAGHFVEICVSDSGPGIPPEVLERMFEPFFSTKEVGKGSGMGLATVHGIVHEHGGHVLVDS
;
A
#
# COMPACT_ATOMS: atom_id res chain seq x y z
N ARG A 1 -17.23 19.21 15.64
CA ARG A 1 -15.93 19.58 15.02
C ARG A 1 -15.12 18.37 14.55
N ALA A 2 -15.08 17.25 15.28
CA ALA A 2 -14.37 16.03 14.89
C ALA A 2 -14.93 15.39 13.61
N GLN A 3 -16.25 15.39 13.39
CA GLN A 3 -16.89 14.86 12.20
C GLN A 3 -16.54 15.64 10.92
N ARG A 4 -16.42 16.98 11.01
CA ARG A 4 -16.04 17.81 9.86
C ARG A 4 -14.56 17.59 9.45
N SER A 5 -13.68 17.37 10.40
CA SER A 5 -12.27 17.06 10.12
C SER A 5 -12.10 15.69 9.49
N GLY A 6 -12.85 14.67 9.96
CA GLY A 6 -12.86 13.33 9.37
C GLY A 6 -13.44 13.30 7.96
N GLN A 7 -14.47 14.09 7.69
CA GLN A 7 -15.06 14.22 6.34
C GLN A 7 -14.12 14.93 5.35
N ARG A 8 -13.40 15.97 5.81
CA ARG A 8 -12.39 16.65 4.99
C ARG A 8 -11.21 15.75 4.66
N ALA A 9 -10.72 14.97 5.62
CA ALA A 9 -9.66 13.99 5.39
C ALA A 9 -10.11 12.89 4.41
N ARG A 10 -11.34 12.39 4.51
CA ARG A 10 -11.93 11.46 3.55
C ARG A 10 -12.02 12.05 2.15
N ALA A 11 -12.50 13.28 2.03
CA ALA A 11 -12.63 13.96 0.74
C ALA A 11 -11.26 14.17 0.09
N LEU A 12 -10.23 14.54 0.87
CA LEU A 12 -8.86 14.71 0.39
C LEU A 12 -8.25 13.39 -0.10
N ILE A 13 -8.38 12.31 0.68
CA ILE A 13 -7.90 10.98 0.30
C ILE A 13 -8.63 10.50 -0.96
N GLN A 14 -9.94 10.70 -1.04
CA GLN A 14 -10.73 10.32 -2.20
C GLN A 14 -10.37 11.14 -3.44
N GLN A 15 -10.11 12.43 -3.30
CA GLN A 15 -9.58 13.28 -4.38
C GLN A 15 -8.20 12.81 -4.84
N MET A 16 -7.30 12.45 -3.94
CA MET A 16 -5.98 11.93 -4.26
C MET A 16 -6.07 10.59 -5.00
N LEU A 17 -6.93 9.68 -4.57
CA LEU A 17 -7.17 8.40 -5.24
C LEU A 17 -7.80 8.59 -6.62
N THR A 18 -8.73 9.53 -6.78
CA THR A 18 -9.36 9.86 -8.06
C THR A 18 -8.36 10.53 -9.00
N PHE A 19 -7.53 11.41 -8.50
CA PHE A 19 -6.46 12.06 -9.25
C PHE A 19 -5.42 11.03 -9.73
N SER A 20 -5.02 10.10 -8.88
CA SER A 20 -4.09 9.00 -9.23
C SER A 20 -4.67 8.06 -10.30
N ARG A 21 -5.98 7.81 -10.30
CA ARG A 21 -6.62 6.93 -11.29
C ARG A 21 -6.61 7.50 -12.72
N GLY A 22 -6.59 8.81 -12.87
CA GLY A 22 -6.61 9.49 -14.16
C GLY A 22 -5.25 9.80 -14.76
N GLN A 23 -4.18 9.75 -13.97
CA GLN A 23 -2.83 10.11 -14.39
C GLN A 23 -1.88 8.94 -14.24
N ARG A 24 -1.54 8.31 -15.37
CA ARG A 24 -0.37 7.47 -15.46
C ARG A 24 0.83 8.34 -15.77
N GLY A 25 1.84 8.30 -14.90
CA GLY A 25 3.15 8.78 -15.23
C GLY A 25 3.88 7.79 -16.13
N GLU A 26 5.07 8.12 -16.55
CA GLU A 26 5.92 7.20 -17.31
C GLU A 26 6.86 6.44 -16.36
N PRO A 27 7.02 5.10 -16.54
CA PRO A 27 8.02 4.35 -15.81
C PRO A 27 9.42 4.92 -16.09
N ARG A 28 10.18 5.08 -15.02
CA ARG A 28 11.57 5.57 -15.09
C ARG A 28 12.40 4.96 -13.95
N PRO A 29 13.73 4.92 -14.06
CA PRO A 29 14.57 4.54 -12.93
C PRO A 29 14.27 5.45 -11.74
N LEU A 30 13.88 4.87 -10.61
CA LEU A 30 13.37 5.61 -9.47
C LEU A 30 14.06 5.19 -8.19
N GLN A 31 14.55 6.18 -7.45
CA GLN A 31 14.95 6.01 -6.06
C GLN A 31 13.69 6.06 -5.18
N LEU A 32 13.39 4.95 -4.52
CA LEU A 32 12.15 4.83 -3.76
C LEU A 32 12.18 5.54 -2.41
N ALA A 33 13.33 5.64 -1.75
CA ALA A 33 13.40 6.24 -0.42
C ALA A 33 12.85 7.66 -0.35
N PRO A 34 13.22 8.61 -1.23
CA PRO A 34 12.64 9.95 -1.22
C PRO A 34 11.13 9.97 -1.47
N LEU A 35 10.67 9.15 -2.42
CA LEU A 35 9.25 9.06 -2.77
C LEU A 35 8.42 8.53 -1.59
N ILE A 36 8.91 7.49 -0.92
CA ILE A 36 8.25 6.93 0.26
C ILE A 36 8.19 7.97 1.38
N LYS A 37 9.26 8.70 1.63
CA LYS A 37 9.29 9.75 2.65
C LYS A 37 8.24 10.83 2.41
N GLU A 38 8.11 11.30 1.18
CA GLU A 38 7.10 12.29 0.81
C GLU A 38 5.68 11.75 0.97
N THR A 39 5.44 10.54 0.50
CA THR A 39 4.12 9.89 0.58
C THR A 39 3.71 9.64 2.03
N VAL A 40 4.61 9.16 2.87
CA VAL A 40 4.34 8.94 4.30
C VAL A 40 4.07 10.26 5.03
N LYS A 41 4.82 11.30 4.70
CA LYS A 41 4.57 12.64 5.26
C LYS A 41 3.18 13.15 4.92
N LEU A 42 2.77 12.98 3.68
CA LEU A 42 1.43 13.37 3.22
C LEU A 42 0.33 12.56 3.91
N LEU A 43 0.49 11.24 4.02
CA LEU A 43 -0.42 10.36 4.72
C LEU A 43 -0.51 10.69 6.22
N GLY A 44 0.61 10.99 6.86
CA GLY A 44 0.65 11.40 8.27
C GLY A 44 -0.13 12.68 8.55
N ALA A 45 -0.22 13.58 7.56
CA ALA A 45 -1.02 14.80 7.65
C ALA A 45 -2.52 14.58 7.43
N THR A 46 -2.90 13.49 6.75
CA THR A 46 -4.30 13.21 6.36
C THR A 46 -4.95 12.10 7.19
N LEU A 47 -4.18 11.16 7.71
CA LEU A 47 -4.69 10.09 8.58
C LEU A 47 -4.87 10.56 10.02
N PRO A 48 -5.67 9.85 10.84
CA PRO A 48 -5.86 10.22 12.24
C PRO A 48 -4.54 10.30 13.01
N SER A 49 -4.43 11.26 13.92
CA SER A 49 -3.25 11.43 14.78
C SER A 49 -3.01 10.27 15.75
N SER A 50 -4.01 9.41 15.94
CA SER A 50 -3.93 8.16 16.70
C SER A 50 -3.15 7.05 15.99
N ILE A 51 -2.77 7.26 14.72
CA ILE A 51 -1.90 6.36 13.97
C ILE A 51 -0.47 6.88 14.04
N GLU A 52 0.41 6.08 14.58
CA GLU A 52 1.85 6.32 14.57
C GLU A 52 2.46 5.76 13.28
N PHE A 53 3.20 6.61 12.55
CA PHE A 53 3.98 6.17 11.40
C PHE A 53 5.45 6.02 11.76
N ALA A 54 6.05 4.93 11.30
CA ALA A 54 7.48 4.71 11.34
C ALA A 54 8.00 4.33 9.96
N THR A 55 9.22 4.72 9.65
CA THR A 55 9.88 4.35 8.39
C THR A 55 11.27 3.77 8.65
N ARG A 56 11.62 2.74 7.88
CA ARG A 56 12.96 2.15 7.82
C ARG A 56 13.35 2.01 6.36
N LEU A 57 14.07 2.99 5.84
CA LEU A 57 14.35 3.07 4.42
C LEU A 57 15.85 2.95 4.17
N GLU A 58 16.25 1.93 3.40
CA GLU A 58 17.61 1.83 2.87
C GLU A 58 17.80 2.91 1.81
N ASN A 59 18.64 3.90 2.08
CA ASN A 59 18.90 5.01 1.17
C ASN A 59 19.68 4.61 -0.09
N ASP A 60 20.40 3.50 -0.01
CA ASP A 60 21.21 2.92 -1.07
C ASP A 60 20.52 1.73 -1.77
N ALA A 61 19.24 1.52 -1.52
CA ALA A 61 18.47 0.52 -2.25
C ALA A 61 18.54 0.77 -3.76
N PRO A 62 18.69 -0.28 -4.59
CA PRO A 62 18.78 -0.11 -6.03
C PRO A 62 17.58 0.62 -6.62
N GLN A 63 17.81 1.36 -7.69
CA GLN A 63 16.72 1.94 -8.47
C GLN A 63 15.89 0.83 -9.14
N ALA A 64 14.61 1.05 -9.25
CA ALA A 64 13.71 0.21 -10.02
C ALA A 64 12.99 1.03 -11.10
N GLN A 65 12.67 0.38 -12.21
CA GLN A 65 11.93 1.01 -13.30
C GLN A 65 10.45 1.07 -12.93
N LEU A 66 10.01 2.20 -12.41
CA LEU A 66 8.67 2.36 -11.83
C LEU A 66 8.04 3.69 -12.23
N ASP A 67 6.72 3.69 -12.27
CA ASP A 67 5.92 4.90 -12.36
C ASP A 67 5.70 5.47 -10.96
N PRO A 68 6.20 6.68 -10.65
CA PRO A 68 6.09 7.24 -9.31
C PRO A 68 4.65 7.49 -8.87
N VAL A 69 3.75 7.81 -9.79
CA VAL A 69 2.32 8.03 -9.49
C VAL A 69 1.67 6.73 -9.04
N GLN A 70 1.98 5.63 -9.71
CA GLN A 70 1.43 4.31 -9.37
C GLN A 70 2.04 3.74 -8.09
N VAL A 71 3.32 3.97 -7.80
CA VAL A 71 3.93 3.59 -6.52
C VAL A 71 3.27 4.33 -5.36
N GLU A 72 3.02 5.61 -5.51
CA GLU A 72 2.30 6.43 -4.54
C GLU A 72 0.90 5.87 -4.28
N GLN A 73 0.19 5.48 -5.32
CA GLN A 73 -1.13 4.87 -5.22
C GLN A 73 -1.10 3.54 -4.46
N VAL A 74 -0.11 2.69 -4.71
CA VAL A 74 0.07 1.43 -3.95
C VAL A 74 0.26 1.72 -2.46
N LEU A 75 1.16 2.64 -2.11
CA LEU A 75 1.41 3.01 -0.71
C LEU A 75 0.16 3.55 -0.03
N MET A 76 -0.58 4.42 -0.70
CA MET A 76 -1.82 4.98 -0.17
C MET A 76 -2.88 3.91 0.07
N ASN A 77 -3.07 3.00 -0.88
CA ASN A 77 -4.03 1.91 -0.74
C ASN A 77 -3.67 0.98 0.43
N LEU A 78 -2.40 0.63 0.58
CA LEU A 78 -1.94 -0.22 1.67
C LEU A 78 -2.08 0.46 3.04
N CYS A 79 -1.73 1.74 3.13
CA CYS A 79 -1.85 2.49 4.39
C CYS A 79 -3.30 2.75 4.80
N ILE A 80 -4.19 3.00 3.84
CA ILE A 80 -5.62 3.15 4.10
C ILE A 80 -6.22 1.83 4.59
N ASN A 81 -5.86 0.71 3.98
CA ASN A 81 -6.29 -0.61 4.44
C ASN A 81 -5.77 -0.92 5.86
N ALA A 82 -4.53 -0.58 6.15
CA ALA A 82 -3.96 -0.71 7.49
C ALA A 82 -4.73 0.13 8.52
N ARG A 83 -5.00 1.38 8.19
CA ARG A 83 -5.84 2.27 9.03
C ARG A 83 -7.18 1.64 9.35
N ASP A 84 -7.85 1.11 8.34
CA ASP A 84 -9.18 0.53 8.50
C ASP A 84 -9.14 -0.76 9.35
N ALA A 85 -8.13 -1.60 9.15
CA ALA A 85 -7.93 -2.81 9.95
C ALA A 85 -7.67 -2.50 11.43
N MET A 86 -7.02 -1.38 11.72
CA MET A 86 -6.74 -0.90 13.08
C MET A 86 -7.84 -0.01 13.66
N GLN A 87 -8.90 0.24 12.91
CA GLN A 87 -9.99 1.16 13.30
C GLN A 87 -9.50 2.58 13.64
N GLY A 88 -8.47 3.02 12.91
CA GLY A 88 -7.91 4.38 13.06
C GLY A 88 -6.96 4.57 14.24
N ASN A 89 -6.55 3.50 14.92
CA ASN A 89 -5.67 3.57 16.08
C ASN A 89 -4.63 2.45 16.05
N GLY A 90 -3.35 2.81 16.02
CA GLY A 90 -2.26 1.86 16.02
C GLY A 90 -1.00 2.41 15.37
N ARG A 91 -0.19 1.51 14.84
CA ARG A 91 1.10 1.84 14.22
C ARG A 91 1.20 1.24 12.83
N ILE A 92 1.69 2.03 11.89
CA ILE A 92 2.07 1.61 10.55
C ILE A 92 3.57 1.81 10.40
N GLU A 93 4.26 0.78 9.92
CA GLU A 93 5.68 0.87 9.56
C GLU A 93 5.84 0.61 8.08
N VAL A 94 6.57 1.49 7.39
CA VAL A 94 6.95 1.31 5.99
C VAL A 94 8.44 1.08 5.92
N ARG A 95 8.85 -0.06 5.34
CA ARG A 95 10.25 -0.42 5.13
C ARG A 95 10.57 -0.50 3.66
N LEU A 96 11.80 -0.15 3.32
CA LEU A 96 12.40 -0.31 2.00
C LEU A 96 13.73 -1.03 2.16
N ALA A 97 13.90 -2.14 1.46
CA ALA A 97 15.12 -2.91 1.48
C ALA A 97 15.37 -3.63 0.15
N ALA A 98 16.64 -3.86 -0.15
CA ALA A 98 17.01 -4.85 -1.15
C ALA A 98 16.95 -6.23 -0.50
N THR A 99 16.20 -7.16 -1.09
CA THR A 99 16.00 -8.50 -0.56
C THR A 99 16.23 -9.57 -1.61
N ALA A 100 16.49 -10.80 -1.16
CA ALA A 100 16.53 -11.98 -2.00
C ALA A 100 15.52 -13.00 -1.49
N HIS A 101 14.73 -13.56 -2.41
CA HIS A 101 13.80 -14.64 -2.12
C HIS A 101 14.22 -15.90 -2.86
N GLU A 102 14.14 -17.05 -2.19
CA GLU A 102 14.51 -18.35 -2.78
C GLU A 102 13.28 -19.08 -3.31
N SER A 103 12.20 -19.09 -2.54
CA SER A 103 10.98 -19.80 -2.95
C SER A 103 9.78 -19.32 -2.14
N GLN A 104 9.30 -18.16 -2.48
CA GLN A 104 8.05 -17.61 -1.96
C GLN A 104 6.94 -17.77 -3.01
N ILE A 105 5.70 -17.71 -2.57
CA ILE A 105 4.54 -17.73 -3.46
C ILE A 105 3.87 -16.36 -3.44
N CYS A 106 3.69 -15.77 -4.61
CA CYS A 106 2.98 -14.51 -4.74
C CYS A 106 1.54 -14.65 -4.21
N ALA A 107 1.15 -13.79 -3.30
CA ALA A 107 -0.16 -13.85 -2.66
C ALA A 107 -1.32 -13.59 -3.63
N SER A 108 -1.08 -12.88 -4.74
CA SER A 108 -2.13 -12.49 -5.68
C SER A 108 -2.15 -13.31 -6.97
N CYS A 109 -0.99 -13.64 -7.56
CA CYS A 109 -0.95 -14.43 -8.81
C CYS A 109 -0.59 -15.91 -8.61
N ARG A 110 -0.20 -16.30 -7.41
CA ARG A 110 0.18 -17.68 -7.01
C ARG A 110 1.42 -18.24 -7.69
N GLN A 111 2.16 -17.41 -8.41
CA GLN A 111 3.43 -17.82 -9.02
C GLN A 111 4.58 -17.79 -8.00
N ALA A 112 5.61 -18.58 -8.28
CA ALA A 112 6.82 -18.59 -7.48
C ALA A 112 7.57 -17.27 -7.61
N VAL A 113 8.06 -16.76 -6.49
CA VAL A 113 8.87 -15.55 -6.39
C VAL A 113 10.27 -15.95 -5.96
N ALA A 114 11.24 -15.74 -6.84
CA ALA A 114 12.65 -16.03 -6.56
C ALA A 114 13.54 -14.97 -7.22
N GLY A 115 14.66 -14.65 -6.60
CA GLY A 115 15.64 -13.70 -7.11
C GLY A 115 15.80 -12.47 -6.21
N HIS A 116 16.41 -11.45 -6.77
CA HIS A 116 16.69 -10.19 -6.07
C HIS A 116 15.64 -9.14 -6.39
N PHE A 117 15.15 -8.49 -5.35
CA PHE A 117 14.08 -7.49 -5.45
C PHE A 117 14.41 -6.26 -4.60
N VAL A 118 13.85 -5.14 -5.00
CA VAL A 118 13.62 -4.02 -4.09
C VAL A 118 12.23 -4.20 -3.49
N GLU A 119 12.15 -4.28 -2.17
CA GLU A 119 10.92 -4.59 -1.45
C GLU A 119 10.45 -3.39 -0.65
N ILE A 120 9.17 -3.05 -0.82
CA ILE A 120 8.45 -2.13 0.06
C ILE A 120 7.54 -2.98 0.94
N CYS A 121 7.72 -2.89 2.25
CA CYS A 121 6.90 -3.59 3.22
C CYS A 121 6.08 -2.59 4.03
N VAL A 122 4.77 -2.77 4.02
CA VAL A 122 3.84 -2.01 4.87
C VAL A 122 3.28 -2.96 5.92
N SER A 123 3.61 -2.71 7.18
CA SER A 123 3.13 -3.51 8.30
C SER A 123 2.30 -2.66 9.25
N ASP A 124 1.31 -3.27 9.88
CA ASP A 124 0.43 -2.63 10.83
C ASP A 124 0.33 -3.44 12.13
N SER A 125 -0.13 -2.79 13.19
CA SER A 125 -0.35 -3.40 14.50
C SER A 125 -1.76 -3.95 14.69
N GLY A 126 -2.50 -4.12 13.60
CA GLY A 126 -3.87 -4.63 13.64
C GLY A 126 -3.97 -6.13 13.94
N PRO A 127 -5.19 -6.68 13.91
CA PRO A 127 -5.44 -8.06 14.34
C PRO A 127 -4.98 -9.14 13.34
N GLY A 128 -4.41 -8.74 12.21
CA GLY A 128 -4.06 -9.67 11.15
C GLY A 128 -5.21 -9.97 10.19
N ILE A 129 -4.95 -10.87 9.25
CA ILE A 129 -5.89 -11.22 8.19
C ILE A 129 -6.28 -12.69 8.33
N PRO A 130 -7.58 -13.02 8.46
CA PRO A 130 -8.03 -14.40 8.51
C PRO A 130 -7.68 -15.18 7.23
N PRO A 131 -7.42 -16.50 7.31
CA PRO A 131 -7.05 -17.30 6.13
C PRO A 131 -8.04 -17.23 4.97
N GLU A 132 -9.32 -17.22 5.27
CA GLU A 132 -10.40 -17.11 4.28
C GLU A 132 -10.40 -15.76 3.54
N VAL A 133 -9.92 -14.71 4.20
CA VAL A 133 -9.76 -13.37 3.59
C VAL A 133 -8.49 -13.33 2.74
N LEU A 134 -7.40 -13.96 3.18
CA LEU A 134 -6.14 -14.04 2.42
C LEU A 134 -6.34 -14.65 1.04
N GLU A 135 -7.23 -15.62 0.90
CA GLU A 135 -7.50 -16.28 -0.37
C GLU A 135 -8.19 -15.37 -1.39
N ARG A 136 -8.95 -14.39 -0.91
CA ARG A 136 -9.82 -13.56 -1.75
C ARG A 136 -9.50 -12.08 -1.75
N MET A 137 -8.56 -11.63 -0.92
CA MET A 137 -8.34 -10.20 -0.67
C MET A 137 -7.94 -9.39 -1.91
N PHE A 138 -7.40 -10.03 -2.93
CA PHE A 138 -7.02 -9.37 -4.20
C PHE A 138 -8.11 -9.45 -5.28
N GLU A 139 -9.22 -10.14 -5.02
CA GLU A 139 -10.35 -10.17 -5.95
C GLU A 139 -11.02 -8.79 -6.03
N PRO A 140 -11.35 -8.31 -7.25
CA PRO A 140 -12.12 -7.08 -7.39
C PRO A 140 -13.45 -7.17 -6.63
N PHE A 141 -13.84 -6.07 -5.99
CA PHE A 141 -15.08 -5.91 -5.23
C PHE A 141 -15.16 -6.75 -3.95
N PHE A 142 -14.18 -7.61 -3.64
CA PHE A 142 -14.15 -8.29 -2.36
C PHE A 142 -13.78 -7.29 -1.24
N SER A 143 -14.59 -7.25 -0.19
CA SER A 143 -14.34 -6.39 0.97
C SER A 143 -14.96 -7.01 2.23
N THR A 144 -14.25 -6.91 3.35
CA THR A 144 -14.76 -7.22 4.69
C THR A 144 -15.44 -6.02 5.33
N LYS A 145 -15.40 -4.85 4.69
CA LYS A 145 -16.04 -3.62 5.16
C LYS A 145 -17.55 -3.67 4.92
N GLU A 146 -18.29 -2.94 5.74
CA GLU A 146 -19.72 -2.77 5.52
C GLU A 146 -20.02 -2.16 4.14
N VAL A 147 -21.18 -2.50 3.59
CA VAL A 147 -21.66 -1.96 2.30
C VAL A 147 -21.59 -0.44 2.30
N GLY A 148 -20.91 0.12 1.30
CA GLY A 148 -20.73 1.58 1.15
C GLY A 148 -19.49 2.15 1.85
N LYS A 149 -18.76 1.37 2.66
CA LYS A 149 -17.53 1.83 3.35
C LYS A 149 -16.23 1.47 2.65
N GLY A 150 -16.28 0.75 1.57
CA GLY A 150 -15.11 0.41 0.75
C GLY A 150 -15.52 -0.04 -0.64
N SER A 151 -14.68 0.25 -1.64
CA SER A 151 -14.96 -0.12 -3.03
C SER A 151 -14.63 -1.58 -3.36
N GLY A 152 -13.85 -2.26 -2.50
CA GLY A 152 -13.29 -3.58 -2.79
C GLY A 152 -12.23 -3.59 -3.90
N MET A 153 -11.76 -2.40 -4.31
CA MET A 153 -10.83 -2.23 -5.44
C MET A 153 -9.38 -1.93 -5.02
N GLY A 154 -9.15 -1.56 -3.76
CA GLY A 154 -7.82 -1.11 -3.31
C GLY A 154 -6.73 -2.15 -3.52
N LEU A 155 -6.94 -3.39 -3.09
CA LEU A 155 -5.96 -4.46 -3.25
C LEU A 155 -5.90 -5.03 -4.67
N ALA A 156 -7.02 -5.06 -5.40
CA ALA A 156 -7.02 -5.39 -6.82
C ALA A 156 -6.19 -4.38 -7.62
N THR A 157 -6.25 -3.11 -7.27
CA THR A 157 -5.42 -2.06 -7.86
C THR A 157 -3.94 -2.27 -7.53
N VAL A 158 -3.60 -2.62 -6.30
CA VAL A 158 -2.22 -2.96 -5.91
C VAL A 158 -1.70 -4.14 -6.73
N HIS A 159 -2.49 -5.21 -6.86
CA HIS A 159 -2.15 -6.36 -7.71
C HIS A 159 -1.85 -5.93 -9.14
N GLY A 160 -2.73 -5.17 -9.77
CA GLY A 160 -2.57 -4.70 -11.14
C GLY A 160 -1.30 -3.87 -11.34
N ILE A 161 -1.06 -2.90 -10.48
CA ILE A 161 0.12 -2.01 -10.55
C ILE A 161 1.41 -2.82 -10.38
N VAL A 162 1.48 -3.65 -9.35
CA VAL A 162 2.70 -4.41 -9.04
C VAL A 162 3.04 -5.36 -10.18
N HIS A 163 2.06 -6.07 -10.73
CA HIS A 163 2.29 -7.01 -11.84
C HIS A 163 2.59 -6.31 -13.16
N GLU A 164 1.99 -5.16 -13.43
CA GLU A 164 2.34 -4.32 -14.58
C GLU A 164 3.82 -3.90 -14.57
N HIS A 165 4.39 -3.74 -13.39
CA HIS A 165 5.82 -3.42 -13.21
C HIS A 165 6.71 -4.67 -13.09
N GLY A 166 6.19 -5.85 -13.33
CA GLY A 166 6.95 -7.11 -13.24
C GLY A 166 7.25 -7.59 -11.83
N GLY A 167 6.55 -7.06 -10.84
CA GLY A 167 6.73 -7.41 -9.44
C GLY A 167 5.73 -8.42 -8.90
N HIS A 168 5.82 -8.68 -7.62
CA HIS A 168 4.96 -9.61 -6.90
C HIS A 168 4.55 -9.06 -5.55
N VAL A 169 3.51 -9.64 -4.97
CA VAL A 169 2.98 -9.28 -3.66
C VAL A 169 3.14 -10.46 -2.71
N LEU A 170 3.75 -10.22 -1.56
CA LEU A 170 3.82 -11.18 -0.46
C LEU A 170 2.98 -10.66 0.70
N VAL A 171 2.31 -11.56 1.39
CA VAL A 171 1.50 -11.23 2.57
C VAL A 171 1.92 -12.15 3.71
N ASP A 172 2.22 -11.53 4.84
CA ASP A 172 2.51 -12.18 6.09
C ASP A 172 1.54 -11.67 7.16
N SER A 173 0.86 -12.57 7.82
CA SER A 173 -0.19 -12.19 8.77
C SER A 173 -0.26 -13.16 9.95
#